data_144868a5723f58ed953161f2fd04397c
#
_entry.id   144868a5723f58ed953161f2fd04397c
#
_cell.length_a   1.000
_cell.length_b   1.000
_cell.length_c   1.000
_cell.angle_alpha   90.00
_cell.angle_beta   90.00
_cell.angle_gamma   90.00
#
_symmetry.space_group_name_H-M   'P 1'
#
loop_
_entity.id
_entity.type
_entity.pdbx_description
1 polymer ?
#
loop_
_entity_poly.entity_id
_entity_poly.type
_entity_poly.pdbx_seq_one_letter_code
_entity_poly.pdbx_strand_id
1 'polypeptide(L)'
;KYAQYIIPVILKKNFSLEPGGLPGNDDMGATSGWFVWAAMGLYPAIPSAPGLAVSTPQFSGMTLWLGNGKKLRIEADQQALLDDVRYISEMKFNGTAYAGSWLPVDKIKDGGTLTYKLSPTPTDWASDAALTPPSGPAADYTKATASLASPG
;
A
#
# COMPACT_ATOMS: atom_id res chain seq x y z
N LYS A 1 -5.34 5.59 8.50
CA LYS A 1 -4.42 6.26 9.44
C LYS A 1 -3.48 5.29 10.16
N TYR A 2 -3.95 4.13 10.65
CA TYR A 2 -3.09 3.16 11.37
C TYR A 2 -1.97 2.61 10.49
N ALA A 3 -2.26 2.22 9.24
CA ALA A 3 -1.25 1.74 8.29
C ALA A 3 -0.19 2.82 8.00
N GLN A 4 -0.60 4.08 7.84
CA GLN A 4 0.31 5.20 7.61
C GLN A 4 1.25 5.46 8.80
N TYR A 5 0.83 5.11 10.01
CA TYR A 5 1.66 5.18 11.19
C TYR A 5 2.61 3.98 11.29
N ILE A 6 2.08 2.76 11.19
CA ILE A 6 2.85 1.55 11.54
C ILE A 6 3.84 1.11 10.45
N ILE A 7 3.52 1.30 9.16
CA ILE A 7 4.38 0.87 8.06
C ILE A 7 5.77 1.54 8.13
N PRO A 8 5.90 2.87 8.25
CA PRO A 8 7.20 3.51 8.39
C PRO A 8 7.99 3.03 9.63
N VAL A 9 7.28 2.73 10.72
CA VAL A 9 7.92 2.18 11.94
C VAL A 9 8.51 0.81 11.67
N ILE A 10 7.78 -0.07 11.00
CA ILE A 10 8.27 -1.41 10.64
C ILE A 10 9.47 -1.29 9.69
N LEU A 11 9.38 -0.47 8.65
CA LEU A 11 10.48 -0.27 7.69
C LEU A 11 11.76 0.20 8.38
N LYS A 12 11.66 1.16 9.31
CA LYS A 12 12.81 1.71 10.02
C LYS A 12 13.40 0.79 11.08
N LYS A 13 12.55 -0.01 11.76
CA LYS A 13 12.99 -0.83 12.90
C LYS A 13 13.44 -2.23 12.50
N ASN A 14 12.85 -2.80 11.47
CA ASN A 14 13.00 -4.21 11.16
C ASN A 14 13.87 -4.46 9.93
N PHE A 15 14.23 -3.42 9.17
CA PHE A 15 15.07 -3.53 7.99
C PHE A 15 16.30 -2.66 8.12
N SER A 16 17.44 -3.15 7.64
CA SER A 16 18.70 -2.40 7.61
C SER A 16 19.56 -2.82 6.42
N LEU A 17 20.68 -2.10 6.20
CA LEU A 17 21.65 -2.43 5.15
C LEU A 17 22.73 -3.42 5.64
N GLU A 18 22.65 -3.86 6.90
CA GLU A 18 23.61 -4.81 7.47
C GLU A 18 23.33 -6.24 6.97
N PRO A 19 24.36 -7.13 7.01
CA PRO A 19 24.12 -8.55 6.80
C PRO A 19 23.09 -9.08 7.81
N GLY A 20 22.00 -9.61 7.42
CA GLY A 20 20.89 -9.98 8.32
C GLY A 20 19.91 -8.83 8.54
N GLY A 21 19.93 -7.83 7.67
CA GLY A 21 19.03 -6.69 7.70
C GLY A 21 17.57 -6.96 7.33
N LEU A 22 17.18 -8.23 7.17
CA LEU A 22 15.78 -8.66 7.04
C LEU A 22 15.27 -9.21 8.37
N PRO A 23 14.01 -9.00 8.73
CA PRO A 23 13.42 -9.45 10.00
C PRO A 23 13.17 -10.96 10.11
N GLY A 24 13.67 -11.75 9.18
CA GLY A 24 13.52 -13.19 9.10
C GLY A 24 13.95 -13.73 7.74
N ASN A 25 13.46 -14.89 7.36
CA ASN A 25 13.71 -15.45 6.03
C ASN A 25 13.10 -14.57 4.96
N ASP A 26 13.78 -14.42 3.83
CA ASP A 26 13.26 -13.64 2.70
C ASP A 26 12.13 -14.36 1.95
N ASP A 27 12.04 -15.68 2.09
CA ASP A 27 11.02 -16.54 1.49
C ASP A 27 10.83 -16.26 -0.01
N MET A 28 11.91 -16.44 -0.75
CA MET A 28 11.96 -16.23 -2.21
C MET A 28 11.64 -14.79 -2.64
N GLY A 29 12.00 -13.80 -1.83
CA GLY A 29 11.76 -12.40 -2.13
C GLY A 29 10.45 -11.84 -1.55
N ALA A 30 9.71 -12.61 -0.75
CA ALA A 30 8.46 -12.12 -0.17
C ALA A 30 8.69 -11.00 0.84
N THR A 31 9.68 -11.13 1.73
CA THR A 31 9.99 -10.12 2.75
C THR A 31 10.64 -8.87 2.14
N SER A 32 11.63 -9.04 1.26
CA SER A 32 12.24 -7.91 0.56
C SER A 32 11.27 -7.24 -0.43
N GLY A 33 10.42 -8.02 -1.10
CA GLY A 33 9.35 -7.50 -1.95
C GLY A 33 8.33 -6.68 -1.15
N TRP A 34 7.96 -7.12 0.06
CA TRP A 34 7.11 -6.33 0.95
C TRP A 34 7.75 -4.98 1.29
N PHE A 35 9.06 -4.96 1.59
CA PHE A 35 9.78 -3.71 1.85
C PHE A 35 9.66 -2.72 0.68
N VAL A 36 9.90 -3.20 -0.55
CA VAL A 36 9.84 -2.36 -1.76
C VAL A 36 8.43 -1.79 -1.96
N TRP A 37 7.40 -2.64 -1.89
CA TRP A 37 6.01 -2.20 -2.01
C TRP A 37 5.62 -1.19 -0.92
N ALA A 38 5.94 -1.50 0.33
CA ALA A 38 5.65 -0.62 1.47
C ALA A 38 6.36 0.73 1.35
N ALA A 39 7.63 0.75 0.89
CA ALA A 39 8.37 1.98 0.66
C ALA A 39 7.80 2.83 -0.48
N MET A 40 7.15 2.21 -1.48
CA MET A 40 6.41 2.93 -2.52
C MET A 40 5.09 3.54 -2.01
N GLY A 41 4.62 3.12 -0.83
CA GLY A 41 3.30 3.51 -0.33
C GLY A 41 2.13 2.81 -1.03
N LEU A 42 2.41 1.69 -1.69
CA LEU A 42 1.43 0.87 -2.43
C LEU A 42 1.59 -0.59 -2.03
N TYR A 43 0.49 -1.37 -1.99
CA TYR A 43 0.58 -2.79 -1.71
C TYR A 43 -0.58 -3.59 -2.30
N PRO A 44 -0.35 -4.72 -2.99
CA PRO A 44 -1.39 -5.62 -3.49
C PRO A 44 -2.00 -6.44 -2.33
N ALA A 45 -2.74 -5.79 -1.44
CA ALA A 45 -3.18 -6.34 -0.16
C ALA A 45 -4.20 -7.49 -0.28
N ILE A 46 -4.92 -7.57 -1.41
CA ILE A 46 -6.02 -8.51 -1.58
C ILE A 46 -5.74 -9.38 -2.80
N PRO A 47 -5.43 -10.68 -2.60
CA PRO A 47 -5.29 -11.62 -3.71
C PRO A 47 -6.56 -11.61 -4.60
N SER A 48 -6.38 -11.67 -5.90
CA SER A 48 -7.44 -11.68 -6.91
C SER A 48 -8.23 -10.37 -7.08
N ALA A 49 -7.97 -9.33 -6.27
CA ALA A 49 -8.55 -8.01 -6.50
C ALA A 49 -7.54 -7.12 -7.26
N PRO A 50 -7.87 -6.63 -8.47
CA PRO A 50 -6.93 -5.86 -9.29
C PRO A 50 -6.81 -4.42 -8.78
N GLY A 51 -6.05 -4.22 -7.72
CA GLY A 51 -5.83 -2.91 -7.11
C GLY A 51 -4.75 -2.94 -6.03
N LEU A 52 -4.38 -1.77 -5.57
CA LEU A 52 -3.35 -1.54 -4.58
C LEU A 52 -3.90 -0.75 -3.40
N ALA A 53 -3.64 -1.22 -2.19
CA ALA A 53 -3.85 -0.43 -0.98
C ALA A 53 -2.83 0.73 -0.95
N VAL A 54 -3.30 1.91 -0.56
CA VAL A 54 -2.49 3.13 -0.54
C VAL A 54 -2.06 3.46 0.88
N SER A 55 -0.78 3.76 1.04
CA SER A 55 -0.17 4.26 2.26
C SER A 55 0.80 5.41 1.93
N THR A 56 1.55 5.88 2.91
CA THR A 56 2.51 6.96 2.73
C THR A 56 3.79 6.44 2.07
N PRO A 57 4.22 7.02 0.94
CA PRO A 57 5.51 6.69 0.34
C PRO A 57 6.66 7.12 1.26
N GLN A 58 7.81 6.44 1.16
CA GLN A 58 8.99 6.74 1.97
C GLN A 58 10.05 7.57 1.21
N PHE A 59 9.80 7.85 -0.05
CA PHE A 59 10.69 8.64 -0.91
C PHE A 59 9.92 9.78 -1.57
N SER A 60 10.59 10.91 -1.78
CA SER A 60 10.00 12.09 -2.40
C SER A 60 9.74 11.93 -3.89
N GLY A 61 10.43 11.00 -4.54
CA GLY A 61 10.24 10.73 -5.96
C GLY A 61 10.63 9.29 -6.31
N MET A 62 9.71 8.57 -6.96
CA MET A 62 9.92 7.24 -7.51
C MET A 62 9.30 7.12 -8.89
N THR A 63 9.87 6.29 -9.73
CA THR A 63 9.30 5.96 -11.05
C THR A 63 9.28 4.46 -11.24
N LEU A 64 8.09 3.92 -11.47
CA LEU A 64 7.89 2.54 -11.84
C LEU A 64 7.75 2.47 -13.37
N TRP A 65 8.54 1.59 -13.99
CA TRP A 65 8.41 1.24 -15.38
C TRP A 65 7.44 0.08 -15.50
N LEU A 66 6.31 0.32 -16.14
CA LEU A 66 5.27 -0.69 -16.34
C LEU A 66 5.64 -1.59 -17.53
N GLY A 67 5.15 -2.83 -17.53
CA GLY A 67 5.46 -3.81 -18.58
C GLY A 67 5.05 -3.39 -20.00
N ASN A 68 4.16 -2.40 -20.14
CA ASN A 68 3.74 -1.83 -21.41
C ASN A 68 4.58 -0.60 -21.85
N GLY A 69 5.72 -0.34 -21.19
CA GLY A 69 6.60 0.81 -21.46
C GLY A 69 6.11 2.14 -20.90
N LYS A 70 4.97 2.16 -20.23
CA LYS A 70 4.47 3.36 -19.53
C LYS A 70 5.18 3.56 -18.20
N LYS A 71 4.98 4.70 -17.58
CA LYS A 71 5.59 5.06 -16.29
C LYS A 71 4.52 5.49 -15.31
N LEU A 72 4.59 4.95 -14.09
CA LEU A 72 3.87 5.48 -12.95
C LEU A 72 4.88 6.24 -12.07
N ARG A 73 4.67 7.53 -11.90
CA ARG A 73 5.48 8.40 -11.04
C ARG A 73 4.78 8.59 -9.70
N ILE A 74 5.54 8.53 -8.62
CA ILE A 74 5.09 8.79 -7.26
C ILE A 74 5.90 9.96 -6.73
N GLU A 75 5.22 11.00 -6.24
CA GLU A 75 5.84 12.22 -5.72
C GLU A 75 5.26 12.57 -4.36
N ALA A 76 6.11 12.91 -3.40
CA ALA A 76 5.73 13.39 -2.09
C ALA A 76 6.64 14.53 -1.65
N ASP A 77 6.20 15.32 -0.67
CA ASP A 77 6.98 16.40 -0.11
C ASP A 77 8.24 15.84 0.58
N GLN A 78 9.41 16.22 0.06
CA GLN A 78 10.70 15.75 0.57
C GLN A 78 10.94 16.21 2.01
N GLN A 79 10.65 17.46 2.34
CA GLN A 79 10.89 17.99 3.67
C GLN A 79 9.98 17.30 4.69
N ALA A 80 8.71 17.10 4.35
CA ALA A 80 7.78 16.37 5.20
C ALA A 80 8.28 14.95 5.52
N LEU A 81 8.85 14.24 4.52
CA LEU A 81 9.40 12.89 4.74
C LEU A 81 10.65 12.90 5.61
N LEU A 82 11.52 13.92 5.47
CA LEU A 82 12.70 14.09 6.33
C LEU A 82 12.29 14.39 7.78
N ASP A 83 11.22 15.14 7.98
CA ASP A 83 10.65 15.48 9.28
C ASP A 83 9.76 14.37 9.87
N ASP A 84 9.74 13.17 9.23
CA ASP A 84 8.96 12.01 9.64
C ASP A 84 7.44 12.25 9.66
N VAL A 85 6.96 13.15 8.81
CA VAL A 85 5.52 13.44 8.62
C VAL A 85 4.88 12.28 7.84
N ARG A 86 3.81 11.68 8.38
CA ARG A 86 3.37 10.34 7.95
C ARG A 86 1.97 10.26 7.38
N TYR A 87 1.12 11.21 7.69
CA TYR A 87 -0.28 11.10 7.34
C TYR A 87 -0.57 11.79 6.02
N ILE A 88 -1.29 11.11 5.13
CA ILE A 88 -1.72 11.71 3.87
C ILE A 88 -2.84 12.69 4.17
N SER A 89 -2.68 13.94 3.75
CA SER A 89 -3.73 14.96 3.79
C SER A 89 -4.43 15.12 2.44
N GLU A 90 -3.70 14.90 1.36
CA GLU A 90 -4.24 14.94 0.00
C GLU A 90 -3.45 13.97 -0.88
N MET A 91 -4.14 13.26 -1.77
CA MET A 91 -3.53 12.55 -2.88
C MET A 91 -4.19 12.98 -4.18
N LYS A 92 -3.39 13.14 -5.23
CA LYS A 92 -3.86 13.39 -6.58
C LYS A 92 -3.36 12.33 -7.54
N PHE A 93 -4.17 11.99 -8.52
CA PHE A 93 -3.76 11.22 -9.68
C PHE A 93 -3.89 12.10 -10.93
N ASN A 94 -2.77 12.32 -11.63
CA ASN A 94 -2.69 13.24 -12.79
C ASN A 94 -3.31 14.63 -12.48
N GLY A 95 -3.03 15.19 -11.31
CA GLY A 95 -3.53 16.48 -10.87
C GLY A 95 -4.97 16.47 -10.32
N THR A 96 -5.74 15.40 -10.51
CA THR A 96 -7.11 15.29 -10.00
C THR A 96 -7.11 14.66 -8.60
N ALA A 97 -7.82 15.26 -7.66
CA ALA A 97 -7.94 14.75 -6.29
C ALA A 97 -8.48 13.31 -6.26
N TYR A 98 -7.86 12.48 -5.43
CA TYR A 98 -8.26 11.10 -5.22
C TYR A 98 -8.26 10.79 -3.73
N ALA A 99 -9.43 10.50 -3.18
CA ALA A 99 -9.64 10.30 -1.74
C ALA A 99 -9.80 8.82 -1.36
N GLY A 100 -9.34 7.90 -2.19
CA GLY A 100 -9.44 6.47 -1.95
C GLY A 100 -8.18 5.87 -1.34
N SER A 101 -8.33 4.95 -0.40
CA SER A 101 -7.23 4.09 0.08
C SER A 101 -7.05 2.82 -0.74
N TRP A 102 -7.86 2.62 -1.78
CA TRP A 102 -7.74 1.57 -2.78
C TRP A 102 -7.56 2.17 -4.16
N LEU A 103 -6.49 1.81 -4.86
CA LEU A 103 -6.15 2.30 -6.19
C LEU A 103 -6.32 1.17 -7.21
N PRO A 104 -7.40 1.12 -8.00
CA PRO A 104 -7.60 0.10 -9.01
C PRO A 104 -6.46 0.10 -10.05
N VAL A 105 -6.03 -1.09 -10.47
CA VAL A 105 -4.98 -1.25 -11.50
C VAL A 105 -5.40 -0.57 -12.82
N ASP A 106 -6.66 -0.64 -13.19
CA ASP A 106 -7.18 0.00 -14.40
C ASP A 106 -6.95 1.51 -14.45
N LYS A 107 -6.86 2.16 -13.28
CA LYS A 107 -6.57 3.59 -13.20
C LYS A 107 -5.11 3.92 -13.54
N ILE A 108 -4.18 3.02 -13.23
CA ILE A 108 -2.73 3.26 -13.33
C ILE A 108 -2.03 2.43 -14.42
N LYS A 109 -2.73 1.50 -15.07
CA LYS A 109 -2.14 0.62 -16.09
C LYS A 109 -1.49 1.36 -17.28
N ASP A 110 -1.97 2.56 -17.57
CA ASP A 110 -1.43 3.41 -18.63
C ASP A 110 -0.41 4.44 -18.10
N GLY A 111 0.05 4.26 -16.87
CA GLY A 111 0.96 5.18 -16.20
C GLY A 111 0.25 6.38 -15.59
N GLY A 112 1.02 7.40 -15.27
CA GLY A 112 0.52 8.64 -14.66
C GLY A 112 1.37 9.09 -13.48
N THR A 113 0.87 10.08 -12.74
CA THR A 113 1.55 10.63 -11.57
C THR A 113 0.64 10.63 -10.37
N LEU A 114 1.12 10.02 -9.28
CA LEU A 114 0.54 10.12 -7.95
C LEU A 114 1.30 11.20 -7.18
N THR A 115 0.61 12.20 -6.66
CA THR A 115 1.20 13.29 -5.87
C THR A 115 0.57 13.30 -4.49
N TYR A 116 1.41 13.33 -3.45
CA TYR A 116 1.00 13.28 -2.06
C TYR A 116 1.33 14.57 -1.33
N LYS A 117 0.36 15.08 -0.55
CA LYS A 117 0.61 16.04 0.53
C LYS A 117 0.48 15.32 1.86
N LEU A 118 1.40 15.62 2.77
CA LEU A 118 1.49 14.97 4.07
C LEU A 118 1.12 15.93 5.20
N SER A 119 0.72 15.34 6.32
CA SER A 119 0.35 16.04 7.57
C SER A 119 1.07 15.37 8.76
N PRO A 120 1.52 16.14 9.76
CA PRO A 120 2.09 15.59 10.99
C PRO A 120 1.04 14.92 11.88
N THR A 121 -0.23 15.22 11.69
CA THR A 121 -1.35 14.65 12.44
C THR A 121 -2.26 13.82 11.56
N PRO A 122 -2.98 12.83 12.13
CA PRO A 122 -3.99 12.06 11.40
C PRO A 122 -5.02 12.97 10.72
N THR A 123 -5.44 12.60 9.54
CA THR A 123 -6.43 13.31 8.72
C THR A 123 -7.63 12.43 8.44
N ASP A 124 -8.68 13.02 7.86
CA ASP A 124 -9.85 12.32 7.36
C ASP A 124 -9.70 11.87 5.89
N TRP A 125 -8.50 11.99 5.31
CA TRP A 125 -8.24 11.47 3.97
C TRP A 125 -8.55 9.96 3.93
N ALA A 126 -9.22 9.54 2.86
CA ALA A 126 -9.67 8.15 2.65
C ALA A 126 -10.64 7.64 3.74
N SER A 127 -11.51 8.50 4.26
CA SER A 127 -12.59 8.11 5.17
C SER A 127 -13.83 7.54 4.46
N ASP A 128 -13.94 7.72 3.13
CA ASP A 128 -15.05 7.17 2.35
C ASP A 128 -14.93 5.64 2.23
N ALA A 129 -15.89 4.93 2.81
CA ALA A 129 -15.94 3.47 2.80
C ALA A 129 -16.05 2.88 1.38
N ALA A 130 -16.65 3.60 0.43
CA ALA A 130 -16.80 3.14 -0.96
C ALA A 130 -15.45 3.10 -1.73
N LEU A 131 -14.43 3.81 -1.23
CA LEU A 131 -13.10 3.92 -1.81
C LEU A 131 -12.03 3.18 -0.98
N THR A 132 -12.46 2.30 -0.09
CA THR A 132 -11.56 1.42 0.69
C THR A 132 -11.26 0.13 -0.08
N PRO A 133 -10.24 -0.64 0.33
CA PRO A 133 -10.00 -1.97 -0.21
C PRO A 133 -11.26 -2.82 -0.16
N PRO A 134 -11.60 -3.55 -1.24
CA PRO A 134 -12.79 -4.38 -1.27
C PRO A 134 -12.70 -5.46 -0.17
N SER A 135 -13.78 -5.61 0.59
CA SER A 135 -13.94 -6.70 1.55
C SER A 135 -14.89 -7.72 0.94
N GLY A 136 -14.55 -9.01 1.05
CA GLY A 136 -15.51 -10.07 0.75
C GLY A 136 -16.72 -9.99 1.70
N PRO A 137 -17.84 -10.63 1.36
CA PRO A 137 -18.94 -10.79 2.29
C PRO A 137 -18.40 -11.44 3.57
N ALA A 138 -18.90 -10.99 4.73
CA ALA A 138 -18.54 -11.61 5.99
C ALA A 138 -18.77 -13.13 5.87
N ALA A 139 -17.74 -13.93 6.17
CA ALA A 139 -17.88 -15.37 6.11
C ALA A 139 -18.92 -15.79 7.14
N ASP A 140 -19.98 -16.43 6.68
CA ASP A 140 -20.99 -16.99 7.55
C ASP A 140 -20.46 -18.32 8.14
N TYR A 141 -19.71 -18.22 9.20
CA TYR A 141 -19.14 -19.37 9.89
C TYR A 141 -20.20 -20.26 10.54
N THR A 142 -21.47 -19.85 10.60
CA THR A 142 -22.56 -20.68 11.13
C THR A 142 -22.99 -21.78 10.15
N LYS A 143 -22.60 -21.67 8.87
CA LYS A 143 -22.94 -22.63 7.81
C LYS A 143 -21.80 -23.56 7.41
N ALA A 144 -20.66 -23.49 8.08
CA ALA A 144 -19.57 -24.44 7.87
C ALA A 144 -19.92 -25.78 8.53
N THR A 145 -20.88 -26.49 7.98
CA THR A 145 -21.03 -27.93 8.25
C THR A 145 -19.99 -28.67 7.43
N ALA A 146 -18.86 -28.98 8.02
CA ALA A 146 -17.97 -29.99 7.48
C ALA A 146 -18.71 -31.34 7.53
N SER A 147 -19.27 -31.81 6.43
CA SER A 147 -19.65 -33.18 6.29
C SER A 147 -18.37 -33.99 6.16
N LEU A 148 -17.89 -34.53 7.27
CA LEU A 148 -16.92 -35.62 7.25
C LEU A 148 -17.66 -36.82 6.66
N ALA A 149 -17.48 -37.10 5.38
CA ALA A 149 -17.84 -38.38 4.82
C ALA A 149 -17.01 -39.42 5.52
N SER A 150 -17.67 -40.33 6.27
CA SER A 150 -17.02 -41.48 6.84
C SER A 150 -16.43 -42.32 5.71
N PRO A 151 -15.14 -42.70 5.76
CA PRO A 151 -14.62 -43.69 4.84
C PRO A 151 -15.36 -45.00 5.04
N GLY A 152 -15.99 -45.51 3.98
CA GLY A 152 -16.58 -46.83 3.93
C GLY A 152 -15.53 -47.93 3.93
#